data_c84978f62cd73873dda7b1ad2f716b38
#
_entry.id   c84978f62cd73873dda7b1ad2f716b38
#
_cell.length_a   1.000
_cell.length_b   1.000
_cell.length_c   1.000
_cell.angle_alpha   90.00
_cell.angle_beta   90.00
_cell.angle_gamma   90.00
#
_symmetry.space_group_name_H-M   'P 1'
#
loop_
_entity.id
_entity.type
_entity.pdbx_description
1 polymer ?
#
loop_
_entity_poly.entity_id
_entity_poly.type
_entity_poly.pdbx_seq_one_letter_code
_entity_poly.pdbx_strand_id
1 'polypeptide(L)'
;MIIKTGTHAPMRWPKLIYGMSPLRYEITFTPSCAYYIGADQADINKLFGIGYWPHHQDNSVRFGWRYSSSNYIDIFAYFYKDGERFWQMIGKVGMNIPYTFIMMPSGHNHTMQILGRGIHAVVPVKPSKFAYLLGPYFGGNKVAPHDIEIKMTRL
;
A
#
# COMPACT_ATOMS: atom_id res chain seq x y z
N MET A 1 -3.96 -1.77 13.11
CA MET A 1 -4.19 -3.01 12.35
C MET A 1 -2.97 -3.90 12.47
N ILE A 2 -3.16 -5.20 12.65
CA ILE A 2 -2.07 -6.16 12.89
C ILE A 2 -2.13 -7.27 11.83
N ILE A 3 -1.01 -7.52 11.17
CA ILE A 3 -0.76 -8.72 10.36
C ILE A 3 -0.09 -9.72 11.30
N LYS A 4 -0.74 -10.85 11.54
CA LYS A 4 -0.25 -11.85 12.49
C LYS A 4 0.93 -12.64 11.92
N THR A 5 1.83 -13.04 12.79
CA THR A 5 2.90 -14.02 12.50
C THR A 5 2.36 -15.18 11.67
N GLY A 6 3.09 -15.56 10.63
CA GLY A 6 2.71 -16.70 9.77
C GLY A 6 1.56 -16.42 8.80
N THR A 7 1.10 -15.17 8.68
CA THR A 7 0.05 -14.78 7.73
C THR A 7 0.51 -13.70 6.76
N HIS A 8 -0.21 -13.53 5.65
CA HIS A 8 0.03 -12.45 4.70
C HIS A 8 -0.84 -11.20 4.97
N ALA A 9 -2.01 -11.39 5.54
CA ALA A 9 -3.00 -10.32 5.67
C ALA A 9 -3.87 -10.50 6.91
N PRO A 10 -4.41 -9.41 7.47
CA PRO A 10 -5.48 -9.51 8.45
C PRO A 10 -6.73 -10.09 7.76
N MET A 11 -7.51 -10.89 8.51
CA MET A 11 -8.78 -11.44 8.01
C MET A 11 -9.77 -10.30 7.77
N ARG A 12 -9.93 -9.87 6.53
CA ARG A 12 -10.89 -8.84 6.11
C ARG A 12 -11.46 -9.18 4.75
N TRP A 13 -12.76 -9.01 4.60
CA TRP A 13 -13.44 -9.13 3.32
C TRP A 13 -13.18 -7.90 2.45
N PRO A 14 -13.08 -8.05 1.11
CA PRO A 14 -13.04 -6.92 0.20
C PRO A 14 -14.26 -6.01 0.44
N LYS A 15 -14.02 -4.71 0.58
CA LYS A 15 -15.10 -3.72 0.73
C LYS A 15 -15.32 -3.03 -0.60
N LEU A 16 -16.55 -3.11 -1.12
CA LEU A 16 -16.94 -2.33 -2.31
C LEU A 16 -16.86 -0.85 -2.01
N ILE A 17 -16.32 -0.10 -2.96
CA ILE A 17 -16.19 1.36 -2.88
C ILE A 17 -16.53 1.98 -4.23
N TYR A 18 -16.85 3.27 -4.23
CA TYR A 18 -16.91 4.05 -5.45
C TYR A 18 -15.49 4.40 -5.88
N GLY A 19 -15.00 3.81 -6.98
CA GLY A 19 -13.60 3.88 -7.38
C GLY A 19 -13.14 5.26 -7.87
N MET A 20 -14.04 6.24 -7.98
CA MET A 20 -13.74 7.64 -8.30
C MET A 20 -13.58 8.51 -7.05
N SER A 21 -13.70 7.93 -5.85
CA SER A 21 -13.54 8.65 -4.58
C SER A 21 -12.09 8.62 -4.12
N PRO A 22 -11.58 9.72 -3.55
CA PRO A 22 -10.27 9.71 -2.92
C PRO A 22 -10.23 8.79 -1.69
N LEU A 23 -9.07 8.16 -1.49
CA LEU A 23 -8.75 7.45 -0.26
C LEU A 23 -7.73 8.28 0.53
N ARG A 24 -8.03 8.52 1.81
CA ARG A 24 -7.15 9.23 2.74
C ARG A 24 -7.00 8.43 4.02
N TYR A 25 -5.75 8.25 4.45
CA TYR A 25 -5.43 7.55 5.70
C TYR A 25 -4.31 8.27 6.43
N GLU A 26 -4.47 8.42 7.74
CA GLU A 26 -3.35 8.67 8.62
C GLU A 26 -2.70 7.33 8.96
N ILE A 27 -1.39 7.23 8.75
CA ILE A 27 -0.63 6.00 8.87
C ILE A 27 0.62 6.22 9.71
N THR A 28 0.82 5.33 10.69
CA THR A 28 2.06 5.26 11.47
C THR A 28 2.59 3.83 11.41
N PHE A 29 3.79 3.66 10.88
CA PHE A 29 4.54 2.41 10.95
C PHE A 29 5.16 2.27 12.32
N THR A 30 4.78 1.23 13.08
CA THR A 30 5.36 0.99 14.41
C THR A 30 6.71 0.28 14.30
N PRO A 31 7.49 0.16 15.39
CA PRO A 31 8.77 -0.56 15.39
C PRO A 31 8.65 -2.02 14.93
N SER A 32 7.47 -2.63 15.06
CA SER A 32 7.23 -3.99 14.55
C SER A 32 7.28 -4.10 13.01
N CYS A 33 7.30 -2.96 12.29
CA CYS A 33 7.52 -2.95 10.85
C CYS A 33 8.98 -3.16 10.44
N ALA A 34 9.90 -3.21 11.40
CA ALA A 34 11.28 -3.65 11.18
C ALA A 34 11.31 -5.19 11.12
N TYR A 35 11.70 -5.74 10.00
CA TYR A 35 11.78 -7.20 9.78
C TYR A 35 12.97 -7.56 8.91
N TYR A 36 13.37 -8.84 9.01
CA TYR A 36 14.35 -9.44 8.12
C TYR A 36 13.85 -10.81 7.65
N ILE A 37 13.79 -11.02 6.34
CA ILE A 37 13.30 -12.24 5.69
C ILE A 37 14.28 -12.82 4.65
N GLY A 38 15.58 -12.54 4.82
CA GLY A 38 16.65 -13.10 3.98
C GLY A 38 16.57 -12.66 2.53
N ALA A 39 16.63 -13.61 1.60
CA ALA A 39 16.65 -13.34 0.16
C ALA A 39 15.40 -12.62 -0.35
N ASP A 40 14.26 -12.77 0.34
CA ASP A 40 12.99 -12.11 -0.02
C ASP A 40 12.85 -10.68 0.55
N GLN A 41 13.93 -10.13 1.14
CA GLN A 41 13.91 -8.77 1.74
C GLN A 41 13.54 -7.68 0.73
N ALA A 42 13.73 -7.93 -0.56
CA ALA A 42 13.37 -7.01 -1.63
C ALA A 42 11.87 -6.99 -1.95
N ASP A 43 11.08 -7.93 -1.41
CA ASP A 43 9.64 -8.00 -1.64
C ASP A 43 8.93 -6.75 -1.13
N ILE A 44 7.97 -6.28 -1.93
CA ILE A 44 7.17 -5.11 -1.58
C ILE A 44 5.88 -5.58 -0.90
N ASN A 45 5.71 -5.20 0.37
CA ASN A 45 4.45 -5.35 1.10
C ASN A 45 3.43 -4.33 0.57
N LYS A 46 2.15 -4.65 0.65
CA LYS A 46 1.07 -3.78 0.20
C LYS A 46 0.41 -3.15 1.43
N LEU A 47 0.06 -1.87 1.33
CA LEU A 47 -0.52 -1.10 2.42
C LEU A 47 -2.04 -0.99 2.27
N PHE A 48 -2.48 -0.14 1.35
CA PHE A 48 -3.88 -0.02 0.95
C PHE A 48 -3.95 0.45 -0.50
N GLY A 49 -5.12 0.30 -1.11
CA GLY A 49 -5.34 0.77 -2.46
C GLY A 49 -6.71 0.44 -3.02
N ILE A 50 -6.84 0.59 -4.32
CA ILE A 50 -8.05 0.36 -5.09
C ILE A 50 -7.79 -0.75 -6.09
N GLY A 51 -8.62 -1.79 -6.07
CA GLY A 51 -8.72 -2.78 -7.12
C GLY A 51 -9.95 -2.52 -7.97
N TYR A 52 -9.82 -2.66 -9.27
CA TYR A 52 -10.91 -2.48 -10.22
C TYR A 52 -11.48 -3.81 -10.65
N TRP A 53 -12.80 -3.84 -10.88
CA TRP A 53 -13.50 -5.00 -11.39
C TRP A 53 -13.01 -5.36 -12.81
N PRO A 54 -12.88 -6.69 -13.19
CA PRO A 54 -13.21 -7.86 -12.38
C PRO A 54 -12.10 -8.27 -11.40
N HIS A 55 -10.82 -8.06 -11.71
CA HIS A 55 -9.70 -8.52 -10.89
C HIS A 55 -8.67 -7.41 -10.66
N HIS A 56 -8.21 -7.28 -9.41
CA HIS A 56 -7.17 -6.30 -9.08
C HIS A 56 -5.81 -6.58 -9.75
N GLN A 57 -5.61 -7.78 -10.27
CA GLN A 57 -4.43 -8.12 -11.07
C GLN A 57 -4.53 -7.62 -12.52
N ASP A 58 -5.73 -7.24 -12.98
CA ASP A 58 -5.88 -6.57 -14.27
C ASP A 58 -5.56 -5.08 -14.11
N ASN A 59 -6.24 -4.43 -13.17
CA ASN A 59 -6.05 -3.00 -12.90
C ASN A 59 -6.20 -2.72 -11.40
N SER A 60 -5.17 -2.15 -10.81
CA SER A 60 -5.20 -1.68 -9.41
C SER A 60 -4.09 -0.68 -9.12
N VAL A 61 -4.29 0.11 -8.08
CA VAL A 61 -3.28 1.04 -7.55
C VAL A 61 -3.19 0.86 -6.04
N ARG A 62 -1.99 0.69 -5.49
CA ARG A 62 -1.74 0.49 -4.06
C ARG A 62 -0.52 1.27 -3.63
N PHE A 63 -0.52 1.76 -2.40
CA PHE A 63 0.72 2.05 -1.71
C PHE A 63 1.40 0.73 -1.33
N GLY A 64 2.65 0.60 -1.73
CA GLY A 64 3.54 -0.46 -1.27
C GLY A 64 4.49 0.06 -0.20
N TRP A 65 5.04 -0.84 0.61
CA TRP A 65 6.04 -0.49 1.61
C TRP A 65 7.05 -1.62 1.83
N ARG A 66 8.24 -1.25 2.28
CA ARG A 66 9.29 -2.20 2.67
C ARG A 66 10.12 -1.59 3.78
N TYR A 67 10.50 -2.39 4.77
CA TYR A 67 11.50 -1.95 5.73
C TYR A 67 12.84 -1.70 5.03
N SER A 68 13.36 -0.51 5.19
CA SER A 68 14.65 -0.13 4.59
C SER A 68 15.80 -0.43 5.53
N SER A 69 16.06 0.47 6.44
CA SER A 69 17.07 0.38 7.51
C SER A 69 16.91 1.58 8.45
N SER A 70 17.54 1.53 9.63
CA SER A 70 17.66 2.72 10.49
C SER A 70 16.34 3.46 10.76
N ASN A 71 15.26 2.71 11.03
CA ASN A 71 13.92 3.25 11.32
C ASN A 71 13.21 3.94 10.14
N TYR A 72 13.56 3.59 8.90
CA TYR A 72 12.89 4.08 7.71
C TYR A 72 12.14 2.99 6.95
N ILE A 73 11.05 3.40 6.35
CA ILE A 73 10.21 2.60 5.46
C ILE A 73 10.30 3.20 4.04
N ASP A 74 10.71 2.38 3.07
CA ASP A 74 10.60 2.71 1.66
C ASP A 74 9.15 2.64 1.23
N ILE A 75 8.66 3.64 0.51
CA ILE A 75 7.28 3.70 0.00
C ILE A 75 7.29 3.60 -1.51
N PHE A 76 6.33 2.80 -2.02
CA PHE A 76 6.20 2.50 -3.43
C PHE A 76 4.82 2.85 -3.97
N ALA A 77 4.75 3.31 -5.21
CA ALA A 77 3.59 3.16 -6.06
C ALA A 77 3.64 1.73 -6.63
N TYR A 78 2.65 0.91 -6.30
CA TYR A 78 2.55 -0.48 -6.74
C TYR A 78 1.23 -0.64 -7.47
N PHE A 79 1.27 -1.06 -8.73
CA PHE A 79 0.06 -1.11 -9.53
C PHE A 79 0.09 -2.24 -10.56
N TYR A 80 -1.12 -2.66 -10.95
CA TYR A 80 -1.34 -3.47 -12.13
C TYR A 80 -2.04 -2.61 -13.17
N LYS A 81 -1.62 -2.77 -14.42
CA LYS A 81 -2.23 -2.14 -15.59
C LYS A 81 -2.28 -3.17 -16.71
N ASP A 82 -3.50 -3.44 -17.20
CA ASP A 82 -3.75 -4.39 -18.29
C ASP A 82 -3.10 -5.77 -18.05
N GLY A 83 -3.16 -6.25 -16.80
CA GLY A 83 -2.61 -7.54 -16.38
C GLY A 83 -1.12 -7.53 -16.03
N GLU A 84 -0.40 -6.46 -16.31
CA GLU A 84 1.02 -6.34 -16.02
C GLU A 84 1.28 -5.63 -14.68
N ARG A 85 2.28 -6.12 -13.94
CA ARG A 85 2.67 -5.60 -12.63
C ARG A 85 3.80 -4.59 -12.74
N PHE A 86 3.60 -3.42 -12.14
CA PHE A 86 4.58 -2.34 -12.06
C PHE A 86 4.75 -1.87 -10.63
N TRP A 87 5.93 -1.34 -10.34
CA TRP A 87 6.22 -0.66 -9.08
C TRP A 87 7.32 0.37 -9.25
N GLN A 88 7.25 1.43 -8.45
CA GLN A 88 8.24 2.50 -8.41
C GLN A 88 8.39 2.97 -6.97
N MET A 89 9.63 3.08 -6.49
CA MET A 89 9.89 3.74 -5.22
C MET A 89 9.58 5.23 -5.35
N ILE A 90 8.75 5.75 -4.45
CA ILE A 90 8.31 7.16 -4.49
C ILE A 90 8.85 7.98 -3.32
N GLY A 91 9.42 7.35 -2.30
CA GLY A 91 10.05 8.05 -1.19
C GLY A 91 10.26 7.19 0.04
N LYS A 92 10.61 7.85 1.14
CA LYS A 92 10.83 7.24 2.47
C LYS A 92 10.07 7.99 3.55
N VAL A 93 9.60 7.25 4.56
CA VAL A 93 8.99 7.80 5.78
C VAL A 93 9.66 7.20 7.01
N GLY A 94 9.70 7.97 8.10
CA GLY A 94 10.20 7.47 9.40
C GLY A 94 9.16 6.61 10.10
N MET A 95 9.61 5.63 10.89
CA MET A 95 8.74 4.90 11.81
C MET A 95 8.34 5.78 13.01
N ASN A 96 7.25 5.42 13.67
CA ASN A 96 6.65 6.14 14.81
C ASN A 96 6.20 7.58 14.54
N ILE A 97 6.14 8.00 13.28
CA ILE A 97 5.66 9.32 12.87
C ILE A 97 4.38 9.13 12.07
N PRO A 98 3.28 9.83 12.41
CA PRO A 98 2.07 9.80 11.61
C PRO A 98 2.23 10.62 10.32
N TYR A 99 1.78 10.06 9.21
CA TYR A 99 1.74 10.72 7.90
C TYR A 99 0.37 10.54 7.26
N THR A 100 -0.08 11.56 6.53
CA THR A 100 -1.30 11.45 5.73
C THR A 100 -0.97 10.97 4.32
N PHE A 101 -1.45 9.78 4.00
CA PHE A 101 -1.37 9.16 2.68
C PHE A 101 -2.66 9.43 1.91
N ILE A 102 -2.53 9.91 0.69
CA ILE A 102 -3.65 10.27 -0.17
C ILE A 102 -3.50 9.58 -1.52
N MET A 103 -4.57 8.95 -1.97
CA MET A 103 -4.70 8.40 -3.32
C MET A 103 -5.95 9.00 -3.94
N MET A 104 -5.80 9.69 -5.08
CA MET A 104 -6.89 10.38 -5.77
C MET A 104 -6.98 9.94 -7.22
N PRO A 105 -8.17 9.54 -7.71
CA PRO A 105 -8.45 9.45 -9.13
C PRO A 105 -8.29 10.82 -9.80
N SER A 106 -7.62 10.88 -10.95
CA SER A 106 -7.36 12.11 -11.68
C SER A 106 -7.34 11.85 -13.19
N GLY A 107 -8.45 12.11 -13.87
CA GLY A 107 -8.60 11.86 -15.29
C GLY A 107 -8.39 10.37 -15.64
N HIS A 108 -7.34 10.06 -16.38
CA HIS A 108 -6.96 8.68 -16.76
C HIS A 108 -5.91 8.06 -15.81
N ASN A 109 -5.58 8.71 -14.71
CA ASN A 109 -4.51 8.36 -13.81
C ASN A 109 -4.99 8.35 -12.35
N HIS A 110 -4.07 7.95 -11.45
CA HIS A 110 -4.18 8.21 -10.02
C HIS A 110 -3.01 9.07 -9.58
N THR A 111 -3.26 10.01 -8.68
CA THR A 111 -2.19 10.69 -7.94
C THR A 111 -2.04 10.06 -6.57
N MET A 112 -0.79 9.85 -6.15
CA MET A 112 -0.43 9.34 -4.84
C MET A 112 0.44 10.37 -4.14
N GLN A 113 0.09 10.72 -2.90
CA GLN A 113 0.78 11.77 -2.14
C GLN A 113 0.96 11.36 -0.69
N ILE A 114 2.05 11.84 -0.08
CA ILE A 114 2.26 11.79 1.36
C ILE A 114 2.50 13.23 1.82
N LEU A 115 1.54 13.76 2.57
CA LEU A 115 1.59 15.15 3.04
C LEU A 115 2.76 15.35 4.01
N GLY A 116 3.37 16.55 3.95
CA GLY A 116 4.50 16.94 4.80
C GLY A 116 5.85 16.33 4.40
N ARG A 117 5.89 15.52 3.31
CA ARG A 117 7.14 14.90 2.82
C ARG A 117 7.49 15.26 1.39
N GLY A 118 6.65 16.01 0.68
CA GLY A 118 6.85 16.31 -0.73
C GLY A 118 6.81 15.07 -1.65
N ILE A 119 6.32 13.93 -1.15
CA ILE A 119 6.23 12.69 -1.91
C ILE A 119 4.98 12.76 -2.77
N HIS A 120 5.18 12.62 -4.09
CA HIS A 120 4.12 12.65 -5.08
C HIS A 120 4.44 11.70 -6.24
N ALA A 121 3.44 10.95 -6.71
CA ALA A 121 3.56 10.12 -7.90
C ALA A 121 2.26 10.14 -8.71
N VAL A 122 2.38 9.96 -10.03
CA VAL A 122 1.27 9.76 -10.94
C VAL A 122 1.35 8.35 -11.48
N VAL A 123 0.25 7.60 -11.34
CA VAL A 123 0.14 6.20 -11.75
C VAL A 123 -0.82 6.09 -12.92
N PRO A 124 -0.38 5.54 -14.08
CA PRO A 124 -1.17 5.52 -15.32
C PRO A 124 -2.20 4.37 -15.35
N VAL A 125 -3.03 4.28 -14.33
CA VAL A 125 -4.16 3.35 -14.23
C VAL A 125 -5.45 4.15 -14.28
N LYS A 126 -6.30 3.84 -15.25
CA LYS A 126 -7.58 4.55 -15.46
C LYS A 126 -8.56 4.21 -14.34
N PRO A 127 -9.11 5.21 -13.63
CA PRO A 127 -10.14 4.98 -12.64
C PRO A 127 -11.44 4.43 -13.24
N SER A 128 -12.15 3.60 -12.48
CA SER A 128 -13.47 3.09 -12.80
C SER A 128 -14.41 3.24 -11.60
N LYS A 129 -15.71 3.33 -11.86
CA LYS A 129 -16.74 3.44 -10.81
C LYS A 129 -16.81 2.17 -9.94
N PHE A 130 -16.68 1.00 -10.58
CA PHE A 130 -16.78 -0.30 -9.90
C PHE A 130 -15.41 -0.71 -9.35
N ALA A 131 -15.28 -0.64 -8.05
CA ALA A 131 -14.02 -0.86 -7.36
C ALA A 131 -14.22 -1.47 -5.97
N TYR A 132 -13.14 -1.98 -5.41
CA TYR A 132 -13.09 -2.47 -4.05
C TYR A 132 -11.79 -2.05 -3.36
N LEU A 133 -11.90 -1.86 -2.05
CA LEU A 133 -10.77 -1.50 -1.22
C LEU A 133 -9.83 -2.70 -1.07
N LEU A 134 -8.57 -2.51 -1.41
CA LEU A 134 -7.50 -3.45 -1.15
C LEU A 134 -6.84 -3.09 0.18
N GLY A 135 -6.81 -4.06 1.06
CA GLY A 135 -6.18 -3.95 2.37
C GLY A 135 -4.69 -4.33 2.35
N PRO A 136 -4.05 -4.25 3.52
CA PRO A 136 -2.66 -4.64 3.68
C PRO A 136 -2.41 -6.12 3.41
N TYR A 137 -1.20 -6.35 2.88
CA TYR A 137 -0.71 -7.69 2.58
C TYR A 137 0.81 -7.71 2.74
N PHE A 138 1.33 -8.60 3.54
CA PHE A 138 2.76 -8.76 3.78
C PHE A 138 3.38 -9.67 2.72
N GLY A 139 4.53 -9.25 2.19
CA GLY A 139 5.38 -10.05 1.32
C GLY A 139 4.81 -10.35 -0.06
N GLY A 140 5.53 -11.20 -0.74
CA GLY A 140 5.12 -11.95 -1.92
C GLY A 140 5.05 -13.43 -1.56
N ASN A 141 6.23 -14.07 -1.43
CA ASN A 141 6.36 -15.49 -1.11
C ASN A 141 6.42 -15.77 0.40
N LYS A 142 6.86 -14.81 1.22
CA LYS A 142 7.04 -14.98 2.66
C LYS A 142 5.90 -14.36 3.46
N VAL A 143 5.49 -15.08 4.50
CA VAL A 143 4.55 -14.60 5.52
C VAL A 143 5.24 -13.66 6.50
N ALA A 144 4.46 -12.94 7.30
CA ALA A 144 5.01 -12.07 8.35
C ALA A 144 5.83 -12.88 9.37
N PRO A 145 7.10 -12.49 9.63
CA PRO A 145 7.99 -13.24 10.53
C PRO A 145 7.62 -13.07 12.00
N HIS A 146 6.90 -12.03 12.33
CA HIS A 146 6.33 -11.71 13.64
C HIS A 146 5.07 -10.85 13.45
N ASP A 147 4.36 -10.54 14.50
CA ASP A 147 3.21 -9.63 14.44
C ASP A 147 3.65 -8.24 13.97
N ILE A 148 3.09 -7.77 12.87
CA ILE A 148 3.39 -6.45 12.29
C ILE A 148 2.20 -5.52 12.50
N GLU A 149 2.41 -4.48 13.28
CA GLU A 149 1.39 -3.47 13.55
C GLU A 149 1.62 -2.21 12.72
N ILE A 150 0.59 -1.81 11.96
CA ILE A 150 0.50 -0.52 11.30
C ILE A 150 -0.75 0.19 11.84
N LYS A 151 -0.58 1.37 12.44
CA LYS A 151 -1.73 2.18 12.86
C LYS A 151 -2.28 2.87 11.61
N MET A 152 -3.56 2.65 11.32
CA MET A 152 -4.23 3.19 10.13
C MET A 152 -5.61 3.71 10.53
N THR A 153 -5.82 5.00 10.32
CA THR A 153 -7.11 5.68 10.53
C THR A 153 -7.58 6.28 9.21
N ARG A 154 -8.77 5.95 8.77
CA ARG A 154 -9.37 6.56 7.58
C ARG A 154 -9.85 7.98 7.92
N LEU A 155 -9.49 8.94 7.07
CA LEU A 155 -9.85 10.36 7.17
C LEU A 155 -11.04 10.70 6.26
#